data_49266c8d414c29e2c1984a15a98da58d
#
_entry.id   49266c8d414c29e2c1984a15a98da58d
#
_cell.length_a   1.000
_cell.length_b   1.000
_cell.length_c   1.000
_cell.angle_alpha   90.00
_cell.angle_beta   90.00
_cell.angle_gamma   90.00
#
_symmetry.space_group_name_H-M   'P 1'
#
loop_
_entity.id
_entity.type
_entity.pdbx_description
1 polymer ?
#
loop_
_entity_poly.entity_id
_entity_poly.type
_entity_poly.pdbx_seq_one_letter_code
_entity_poly.pdbx_strand_id
1 'polypeptide(L)'
;MIWLRNWAFMLVFYTISVPIVVTVPISALFGSRAVIVHSTIWTRFHRWCARVILGVHIRIEGTRPTEPAFYACKHQAMFETLELQGLLDGPAIVLKRELADIPAWGWAARRYGAIVVDREASAKAMRNMMREASAAKATGRSILIFPEGTRVLPGEHPPLKPGFAGLYRALKMPTVPIACDSGLVWPKKGPKLPGVITFRFGEVVPPGLPREEAEQRVHAAMNALD
;
A
#
# COMPACT_ATOMS: atom_id res chain seq x y z
N MET A 1 12.62 -17.29 21.78
CA MET A 1 12.66 -17.58 20.34
C MET A 1 12.07 -16.43 19.48
N ILE A 2 10.92 -15.81 19.83
CA ILE A 2 10.29 -14.73 19.02
C ILE A 2 11.22 -13.54 18.83
N TRP A 3 11.81 -13.01 19.88
CA TRP A 3 12.75 -11.87 19.80
C TRP A 3 13.97 -12.15 18.93
N LEU A 4 14.55 -13.34 19.01
CA LEU A 4 15.68 -13.74 18.17
C LEU A 4 15.31 -13.71 16.68
N ARG A 5 14.14 -14.24 16.32
CA ARG A 5 13.63 -14.19 14.93
C ARG A 5 13.41 -12.74 14.46
N ASN A 6 12.89 -11.88 15.35
CA ASN A 6 12.71 -10.46 15.02
C ASN A 6 14.05 -9.74 14.80
N TRP A 7 15.05 -9.99 15.65
CA TRP A 7 16.39 -9.44 15.46
C TRP A 7 17.05 -9.96 14.18
N ALA A 8 16.95 -11.26 13.90
CA ALA A 8 17.44 -11.84 12.66
C ALA A 8 16.74 -11.21 11.42
N PHE A 9 15.41 -11.05 11.48
CA PHE A 9 14.67 -10.36 10.42
C PHE A 9 15.16 -8.92 10.23
N MET A 10 15.28 -8.16 11.30
CA MET A 10 15.77 -6.77 11.22
C MET A 10 17.16 -6.70 10.61
N LEU A 11 18.08 -7.53 11.08
CA LEU A 11 19.44 -7.57 10.56
C LEU A 11 19.46 -7.91 9.07
N VAL A 12 18.85 -9.01 8.67
CA VAL A 12 18.88 -9.49 7.28
C VAL A 12 18.14 -8.54 6.36
N PHE A 13 16.90 -8.17 6.72
CA PHE A 13 16.07 -7.34 5.86
C PHE A 13 16.65 -5.94 5.66
N TYR A 14 17.03 -5.25 6.74
CA TYR A 14 17.54 -3.87 6.61
C TYR A 14 18.93 -3.81 6.00
N THR A 15 19.83 -4.75 6.34
CA THR A 15 21.18 -4.79 5.73
C THR A 15 21.10 -4.95 4.22
N ILE A 16 20.23 -5.83 3.72
CA ILE A 16 20.07 -6.05 2.27
C ILE A 16 19.21 -4.97 1.62
N SER A 17 18.27 -4.35 2.36
CA SER A 17 17.48 -3.22 1.84
C SER A 17 18.33 -2.00 1.50
N VAL A 18 19.41 -1.73 2.26
CA VAL A 18 20.29 -0.58 1.99
C VAL A 18 20.88 -0.62 0.57
N PRO A 19 21.59 -1.66 0.13
CA PRO A 19 22.12 -1.72 -1.23
C PRO A 19 21.01 -1.73 -2.28
N ILE A 20 19.85 -2.36 -2.01
CA ILE A 20 18.71 -2.32 -2.94
C ILE A 20 18.25 -0.88 -3.15
N VAL A 21 18.04 -0.11 -2.08
CA VAL A 21 17.59 1.30 -2.20
C VAL A 21 18.68 2.17 -2.85
N VAL A 22 19.94 1.98 -2.50
CA VAL A 22 21.07 2.75 -3.06
C VAL A 22 21.26 2.49 -4.57
N THR A 23 20.90 1.31 -5.06
CA THR A 23 21.02 0.97 -6.50
C THR A 23 19.79 1.40 -7.34
N VAL A 24 18.72 1.95 -6.75
CA VAL A 24 17.55 2.48 -7.50
C VAL A 24 17.96 3.52 -8.57
N PRO A 25 18.94 4.43 -8.37
CA PRO A 25 19.39 5.34 -9.41
C PRO A 25 19.82 4.63 -10.70
N ILE A 26 20.46 3.47 -10.59
CA ILE A 26 20.87 2.66 -11.76
C ILE A 26 19.62 2.19 -12.53
N SER A 27 18.63 1.66 -11.83
CA SER A 27 17.35 1.25 -12.45
C SER A 27 16.61 2.43 -13.07
N ALA A 28 16.70 3.63 -12.47
CA ALA A 28 16.05 4.83 -12.97
C ALA A 28 16.62 5.31 -14.32
N LEU A 29 17.84 4.95 -14.68
CA LEU A 29 18.41 5.21 -16.02
C LEU A 29 17.65 4.46 -17.12
N PHE A 30 17.00 3.33 -16.77
CA PHE A 30 16.21 2.50 -17.69
C PHE A 30 14.71 2.82 -17.63
N GLY A 31 14.32 3.91 -16.96
CA GLY A 31 12.94 4.39 -16.88
C GLY A 31 12.14 3.85 -15.69
N SER A 32 10.90 4.35 -15.55
CA SER A 32 10.02 4.06 -14.41
C SER A 32 9.66 2.58 -14.29
N ARG A 33 9.52 1.87 -15.42
CA ARG A 33 9.22 0.43 -15.40
C ARG A 33 10.33 -0.39 -14.74
N ALA A 34 11.59 -0.03 -15.00
CA ALA A 34 12.73 -0.68 -14.35
C ALA A 34 12.74 -0.42 -12.83
N VAL A 35 12.36 0.79 -12.39
CA VAL A 35 12.22 1.10 -10.97
C VAL A 35 11.09 0.28 -10.33
N ILE A 36 9.96 0.08 -11.02
CA ILE A 36 8.85 -0.76 -10.53
C ILE A 36 9.32 -2.21 -10.37
N VAL A 37 10.03 -2.77 -11.37
CA VAL A 37 10.58 -4.13 -11.29
C VAL A 37 11.57 -4.24 -10.12
N HIS A 38 12.49 -3.27 -10.00
CA HIS A 38 13.46 -3.22 -8.90
C HIS A 38 12.77 -3.22 -7.53
N SER A 39 11.73 -2.39 -7.38
CA SER A 39 10.93 -2.32 -6.17
C SER A 39 10.18 -3.64 -5.90
N THR A 40 9.69 -4.33 -6.94
CA THR A 40 9.06 -5.64 -6.82
C THR A 40 10.04 -6.71 -6.31
N ILE A 41 11.30 -6.65 -6.72
CA ILE A 41 12.36 -7.53 -6.18
C ILE A 41 12.52 -7.30 -4.68
N TRP A 42 12.56 -6.03 -4.26
CA TRP A 42 12.65 -5.68 -2.85
C TRP A 42 11.46 -6.18 -2.02
N THR A 43 10.22 -6.04 -2.52
CA THR A 43 9.04 -6.54 -1.81
C THR A 43 8.97 -8.07 -1.78
N ARG A 44 9.44 -8.77 -2.82
CA ARG A 44 9.59 -10.23 -2.82
C ARG A 44 10.62 -10.69 -1.80
N PHE A 45 11.72 -9.96 -1.67
CA PHE A 45 12.71 -10.22 -0.64
C PHE A 45 12.13 -10.01 0.77
N HIS A 46 11.35 -8.93 0.99
CA HIS A 46 10.61 -8.72 2.24
C HIS A 46 9.72 -9.91 2.58
N ARG A 47 8.90 -10.35 1.61
CA ARG A 47 8.01 -11.52 1.76
C ARG A 47 8.80 -12.78 2.12
N TRP A 48 9.92 -13.02 1.47
CA TRP A 48 10.81 -14.14 1.77
C TRP A 48 11.32 -14.08 3.21
N CYS A 49 11.86 -12.93 3.66
CA CYS A 49 12.31 -12.72 5.03
C CYS A 49 11.17 -12.94 6.05
N ALA A 50 9.98 -12.38 5.78
CA ALA A 50 8.82 -12.54 6.64
C ALA A 50 8.40 -14.02 6.75
N ARG A 51 8.38 -14.74 5.63
CA ARG A 51 8.01 -16.16 5.60
C ARG A 51 9.04 -17.05 6.30
N VAL A 52 10.32 -16.92 5.93
CA VAL A 52 11.36 -17.85 6.38
C VAL A 52 11.83 -17.53 7.79
N ILE A 53 12.04 -16.25 8.10
CA ILE A 53 12.60 -15.85 9.39
C ILE A 53 11.51 -15.69 10.44
N LEU A 54 10.40 -15.02 10.12
CA LEU A 54 9.34 -14.73 11.09
C LEU A 54 8.25 -15.82 11.12
N GLY A 55 8.07 -16.59 10.05
CA GLY A 55 6.98 -17.56 9.91
C GLY A 55 5.64 -16.89 9.60
N VAL A 56 5.69 -15.76 8.88
CA VAL A 56 4.49 -15.04 8.43
C VAL A 56 4.10 -15.54 7.05
N HIS A 57 2.89 -16.06 6.94
CA HIS A 57 2.30 -16.54 5.69
C HIS A 57 1.21 -15.59 5.22
N ILE A 58 0.91 -15.63 3.92
CA ILE A 58 -0.13 -14.79 3.31
C ILE A 58 -1.24 -15.69 2.83
N ARG A 59 -2.48 -15.26 3.09
CA ARG A 59 -3.70 -15.82 2.51
C ARG A 59 -4.36 -14.76 1.66
N ILE A 60 -4.78 -15.13 0.45
CA ILE A 60 -5.53 -14.26 -0.45
C ILE A 60 -6.93 -14.83 -0.59
N GLU A 61 -7.93 -14.00 -0.37
CA GLU A 61 -9.35 -14.33 -0.53
C GLU A 61 -10.01 -13.35 -1.51
N GLY A 62 -11.03 -13.81 -2.21
CA GLY A 62 -11.68 -13.03 -3.25
C GLY A 62 -10.89 -12.97 -4.55
N THR A 63 -11.37 -12.16 -5.49
CA THR A 63 -10.82 -12.08 -6.84
C THR A 63 -10.34 -10.67 -7.15
N ARG A 64 -9.11 -10.57 -7.62
CA ARG A 64 -8.56 -9.31 -8.13
C ARG A 64 -8.98 -9.13 -9.59
N PRO A 65 -9.47 -7.92 -9.99
CA PRO A 65 -9.66 -7.61 -11.40
C PRO A 65 -8.36 -7.74 -12.20
N THR A 66 -8.48 -8.14 -13.45
CA THR A 66 -7.36 -8.16 -14.40
C THR A 66 -7.00 -6.77 -14.91
N GLU A 67 -8.01 -5.91 -15.02
CA GLU A 67 -7.86 -4.52 -15.44
C GLU A 67 -7.39 -3.61 -14.29
N PRO A 68 -6.71 -2.50 -14.62
CA PRO A 68 -6.32 -1.52 -13.62
C PRO A 68 -7.51 -1.01 -12.80
N ALA A 69 -7.35 -0.98 -11.48
CA ALA A 69 -8.39 -0.58 -10.54
C ALA A 69 -7.87 0.42 -9.50
N PHE A 70 -8.80 1.06 -8.82
CA PHE A 70 -8.53 1.86 -7.63
C PHE A 70 -8.72 0.99 -6.40
N TYR A 71 -7.62 0.68 -5.71
CA TYR A 71 -7.62 -0.15 -4.51
C TYR A 71 -7.65 0.70 -3.25
N ALA A 72 -8.56 0.37 -2.34
CA ALA A 72 -8.66 0.97 -1.01
C ALA A 72 -8.43 -0.13 0.04
N CYS A 73 -7.30 -0.10 0.73
CA CYS A 73 -6.91 -1.15 1.67
C CYS A 73 -6.94 -0.66 3.11
N LYS A 74 -7.41 -1.52 4.02
CA LYS A 74 -7.23 -1.37 5.47
C LYS A 74 -5.75 -1.22 5.81
N HIS A 75 -5.42 -0.32 6.74
CA HIS A 75 -4.02 -0.03 7.10
C HIS A 75 -3.75 -0.29 8.58
N GLN A 76 -3.22 -1.46 8.91
CA GLN A 76 -2.91 -1.85 10.29
C GLN A 76 -1.40 -1.91 10.56
N ALA A 77 -0.58 -2.24 9.53
CA ALA A 77 0.86 -2.40 9.65
C ALA A 77 1.63 -1.77 8.48
N MET A 78 2.94 -1.89 8.50
CA MET A 78 3.78 -1.58 7.32
C MET A 78 3.74 -2.74 6.29
N PHE A 79 3.39 -3.94 6.74
CA PHE A 79 3.44 -5.16 5.94
C PHE A 79 2.63 -5.05 4.65
N GLU A 80 1.37 -4.62 4.73
CA GLU A 80 0.48 -4.51 3.58
C GLU A 80 0.96 -3.49 2.56
N THR A 81 1.68 -2.45 2.98
CA THR A 81 2.22 -1.45 2.04
C THR A 81 3.25 -2.06 1.09
N LEU A 82 4.12 -2.93 1.63
CA LEU A 82 5.12 -3.64 0.83
C LEU A 82 4.48 -4.80 0.04
N GLU A 83 3.60 -5.54 0.69
CA GLU A 83 3.00 -6.73 0.10
C GLU A 83 2.10 -6.40 -1.09
N LEU A 84 1.21 -5.41 -0.96
CA LEU A 84 0.31 -4.99 -2.03
C LEU A 84 1.04 -4.39 -3.22
N GLN A 85 2.24 -3.83 -3.03
CA GLN A 85 3.06 -3.38 -4.14
C GLN A 85 3.39 -4.53 -5.10
N GLY A 86 3.74 -5.70 -4.57
CA GLY A 86 3.99 -6.90 -5.37
C GLY A 86 2.72 -7.59 -5.85
N LEU A 87 1.68 -7.66 -5.00
CA LEU A 87 0.40 -8.31 -5.33
C LEU A 87 -0.40 -7.56 -6.41
N LEU A 88 -0.26 -6.24 -6.52
CA LEU A 88 -0.99 -5.40 -7.46
C LEU A 88 -0.14 -4.95 -8.66
N ASP A 89 0.97 -5.65 -8.93
CA ASP A 89 1.87 -5.40 -10.06
C ASP A 89 2.38 -3.96 -10.18
N GLY A 90 2.77 -3.39 -9.03
CA GLY A 90 3.35 -2.06 -8.97
C GLY A 90 2.35 -0.92 -9.09
N PRO A 91 1.32 -0.84 -8.24
CA PRO A 91 0.35 0.26 -8.25
C PRO A 91 1.02 1.59 -7.92
N ALA A 92 0.43 2.70 -8.33
CA ALA A 92 0.80 4.01 -7.82
C ALA A 92 0.22 4.15 -6.40
N ILE A 93 1.08 4.21 -5.39
CA ILE A 93 0.69 4.23 -3.98
C ILE A 93 0.57 5.67 -3.50
N VAL A 94 -0.54 6.00 -2.84
CA VAL A 94 -0.69 7.29 -2.17
C VAL A 94 0.17 7.31 -0.91
N LEU A 95 1.15 8.20 -0.90
CA LEU A 95 2.21 8.26 0.09
C LEU A 95 2.20 9.60 0.83
N LYS A 96 2.40 9.56 2.14
CA LYS A 96 2.54 10.74 2.99
C LYS A 96 3.83 11.51 2.63
N ARG A 97 3.76 12.87 2.57
CA ARG A 97 4.89 13.74 2.23
C ARG A 97 6.12 13.46 3.09
N GLU A 98 5.96 13.30 4.39
CA GLU A 98 7.07 13.09 5.32
C GLU A 98 7.86 11.80 5.03
N LEU A 99 7.21 10.81 4.45
CA LEU A 99 7.91 9.61 3.95
C LEU A 99 8.64 9.92 2.62
N ALA A 100 8.01 10.68 1.73
CA ALA A 100 8.62 11.09 0.47
C ALA A 100 9.80 12.07 0.65
N ASP A 101 9.98 12.64 1.84
CA ASP A 101 11.08 13.56 2.16
C ASP A 101 12.27 12.85 2.84
N ILE A 102 12.16 11.54 3.12
CA ILE A 102 13.31 10.73 3.58
C ILE A 102 14.36 10.67 2.47
N PRO A 103 15.62 11.08 2.73
CA PRO A 103 16.71 11.03 1.74
C PRO A 103 16.85 9.64 1.10
N ALA A 104 17.24 9.58 -0.16
CA ALA A 104 17.37 8.39 -0.99
C ALA A 104 16.05 7.62 -1.19
N TRP A 105 15.39 7.21 -0.10
CA TRP A 105 14.13 6.46 -0.17
C TRP A 105 13.01 7.29 -0.81
N GLY A 106 12.82 8.52 -0.39
CA GLY A 106 11.79 9.41 -0.94
C GLY A 106 12.05 9.75 -2.41
N TRP A 107 13.31 9.90 -2.80
CA TRP A 107 13.67 10.04 -4.19
C TRP A 107 13.30 8.77 -4.99
N ALA A 108 13.61 7.58 -4.47
CA ALA A 108 13.24 6.32 -5.09
C ALA A 108 11.72 6.15 -5.21
N ALA A 109 10.97 6.52 -4.16
CA ALA A 109 9.50 6.49 -4.16
C ALA A 109 8.90 7.41 -5.24
N ARG A 110 9.46 8.62 -5.44
CA ARG A 110 9.04 9.52 -6.51
C ARG A 110 9.37 8.95 -7.89
N ARG A 111 10.52 8.31 -8.07
CA ARG A 111 10.90 7.63 -9.31
C ARG A 111 10.05 6.40 -9.60
N TYR A 112 9.61 5.71 -8.56
CA TYR A 112 8.62 4.64 -8.65
C TYR A 112 7.25 5.18 -9.13
N GLY A 113 6.97 6.46 -8.94
CA GLY A 113 5.69 7.10 -9.25
C GLY A 113 4.67 6.96 -8.13
N ALA A 114 5.12 7.07 -6.89
CA ALA A 114 4.24 7.24 -5.74
C ALA A 114 3.54 8.61 -5.80
N ILE A 115 2.27 8.65 -5.42
CA ILE A 115 1.44 9.86 -5.37
C ILE A 115 1.64 10.50 -4.00
N VAL A 116 2.38 11.61 -3.96
CA VAL A 116 2.72 12.27 -2.70
C VAL A 116 1.61 13.20 -2.26
N VAL A 117 1.11 12.98 -1.04
CA VAL A 117 0.06 13.81 -0.45
C VAL A 117 0.54 14.50 0.82
N ASP A 118 0.25 15.80 0.89
CA ASP A 118 0.33 16.58 2.11
C ASP A 118 -1.02 16.52 2.82
N ARG A 119 -1.02 16.02 4.05
CA ARG A 119 -2.26 15.83 4.81
C ARG A 119 -2.75 17.09 5.52
N GLU A 120 -1.91 18.12 5.62
CA GLU A 120 -2.33 19.43 6.12
C GLU A 120 -3.19 20.20 5.11
N ALA A 121 -3.95 19.47 4.45
CA ALA A 121 -4.97 19.55 3.43
C ALA A 121 -5.37 20.98 3.03
N SER A 122 -4.61 21.55 2.14
CA SER A 122 -5.11 22.62 1.30
C SER A 122 -5.84 22.04 0.08
N ALA A 123 -6.80 22.78 -0.50
CA ALA A 123 -7.42 22.41 -1.78
C ALA A 123 -6.36 22.19 -2.89
N LYS A 124 -5.20 22.82 -2.78
CA LYS A 124 -4.05 22.63 -3.68
C LYS A 124 -3.45 21.22 -3.55
N ALA A 125 -3.26 20.71 -2.32
CA ALA A 125 -2.74 19.37 -2.09
C ALA A 125 -3.68 18.30 -2.66
N MET A 126 -4.98 18.46 -2.47
CA MET A 126 -6.00 17.57 -3.03
C MET A 126 -5.97 17.59 -4.57
N ARG A 127 -5.91 18.76 -5.20
CA ARG A 127 -5.81 18.86 -6.66
C ARG A 127 -4.54 18.21 -7.21
N ASN A 128 -3.39 18.39 -6.53
CA ASN A 128 -2.14 17.76 -6.91
C ASN A 128 -2.23 16.24 -6.84
N MET A 129 -2.76 15.69 -5.75
CA MET A 129 -2.98 14.25 -5.59
C MET A 129 -3.84 13.68 -6.72
N MET A 130 -4.97 14.34 -7.05
CA MET A 130 -5.84 13.91 -8.15
C MET A 130 -5.14 13.97 -9.51
N ARG A 131 -4.34 15.02 -9.76
CA ARG A 131 -3.56 15.13 -11.00
C ARG A 131 -2.53 14.01 -11.13
N GLU A 132 -1.76 13.72 -10.08
CA GLU A 132 -0.76 12.65 -10.08
C GLU A 132 -1.41 11.28 -10.24
N ALA A 133 -2.55 11.05 -9.58
CA ALA A 133 -3.30 9.81 -9.71
C ALA A 133 -3.87 9.62 -11.12
N SER A 134 -4.39 10.69 -11.73
CA SER A 134 -4.87 10.66 -13.12
C SER A 134 -3.73 10.41 -14.12
N ALA A 135 -2.55 10.96 -13.88
CA ALA A 135 -1.37 10.68 -14.69
C ALA A 135 -0.94 9.22 -14.56
N ALA A 136 -0.94 8.65 -13.35
CA ALA A 136 -0.64 7.23 -13.14
C ALA A 136 -1.67 6.32 -13.84
N LYS A 137 -2.97 6.63 -13.75
CA LYS A 137 -4.03 5.94 -14.49
C LYS A 137 -3.77 5.95 -15.99
N ALA A 138 -3.39 7.10 -16.55
CA ALA A 138 -3.13 7.24 -17.98
C ALA A 138 -1.97 6.33 -18.48
N THR A 139 -1.09 5.88 -17.59
CA THR A 139 -0.05 4.89 -17.89
C THR A 139 -0.50 3.44 -17.72
N GLY A 140 -1.78 3.19 -17.49
CA GLY A 140 -2.34 1.85 -17.26
C GLY A 140 -2.05 1.28 -15.86
N ARG A 141 -1.66 2.10 -14.88
CA ARG A 141 -1.38 1.63 -13.52
C ARG A 141 -2.62 1.67 -12.63
N SER A 142 -2.74 0.67 -11.78
CA SER A 142 -3.66 0.72 -10.64
C SER A 142 -3.21 1.77 -9.62
N ILE A 143 -4.14 2.28 -8.83
CA ILE A 143 -3.88 3.22 -7.74
C ILE A 143 -4.20 2.54 -6.41
N LEU A 144 -3.33 2.68 -5.41
CA LEU A 144 -3.54 2.15 -4.07
C LEU A 144 -3.57 3.29 -3.05
N ILE A 145 -4.62 3.30 -2.24
CA ILE A 145 -4.76 4.20 -1.10
C ILE A 145 -5.03 3.42 0.19
N PHE A 146 -4.55 3.97 1.30
CA PHE A 146 -4.94 3.60 2.65
C PHE A 146 -5.84 4.71 3.19
N PRO A 147 -7.17 4.61 3.02
CA PRO A 147 -8.07 5.76 3.17
C PRO A 147 -8.28 6.21 4.61
N GLU A 148 -7.87 5.42 5.60
CA GLU A 148 -7.83 5.81 7.02
C GLU A 148 -6.77 6.89 7.28
N GLY A 149 -5.79 6.99 6.39
CA GLY A 149 -4.73 7.99 6.45
C GLY A 149 -3.66 7.73 7.51
N THR A 150 -3.81 6.73 8.35
CA THR A 150 -2.85 6.28 9.36
C THR A 150 -3.05 4.81 9.63
N ARG A 151 -2.07 4.16 10.28
CA ARG A 151 -2.24 2.79 10.76
C ARG A 151 -3.20 2.77 11.95
N VAL A 152 -4.24 1.94 11.84
CA VAL A 152 -5.26 1.71 12.87
C VAL A 152 -5.00 0.39 13.60
N LEU A 153 -5.49 0.25 14.81
CA LEU A 153 -5.42 -1.02 15.52
C LEU A 153 -6.49 -2.00 14.98
N PRO A 154 -6.26 -3.32 15.10
CA PRO A 154 -7.32 -4.30 14.86
C PRO A 154 -8.59 -3.96 15.65
N GLY A 155 -9.75 -4.04 15.01
CA GLY A 155 -11.05 -3.66 15.59
C GLY A 155 -11.35 -2.16 15.55
N GLU A 156 -10.45 -1.30 15.10
CA GLU A 156 -10.74 0.13 14.90
C GLU A 156 -11.26 0.38 13.48
N HIS A 157 -12.37 1.13 13.37
CA HIS A 157 -13.05 1.44 12.12
C HIS A 157 -13.25 2.95 11.94
N PRO A 158 -12.17 3.76 11.84
CA PRO A 158 -12.32 5.20 11.65
C PRO A 158 -12.95 5.52 10.28
N PRO A 159 -13.62 6.67 10.15
CA PRO A 159 -14.17 7.09 8.87
C PRO A 159 -13.06 7.33 7.83
N LEU A 160 -13.40 7.09 6.56
CA LEU A 160 -12.49 7.33 5.45
C LEU A 160 -12.15 8.82 5.33
N LYS A 161 -10.89 9.13 5.06
CA LYS A 161 -10.46 10.51 4.82
C LYS A 161 -10.99 11.05 3.49
N PRO A 162 -11.25 12.37 3.37
CA PRO A 162 -11.82 12.98 2.15
C PRO A 162 -11.03 12.72 0.86
N GLY A 163 -9.75 12.36 0.99
CA GLY A 163 -8.89 11.96 -0.13
C GLY A 163 -9.44 10.78 -0.92
N PHE A 164 -10.07 9.84 -0.25
CA PHE A 164 -10.71 8.70 -0.91
C PHE A 164 -11.82 9.16 -1.87
N ALA A 165 -12.78 9.93 -1.38
CA ALA A 165 -13.90 10.42 -2.19
C ALA A 165 -13.43 11.29 -3.37
N GLY A 166 -12.39 12.11 -3.14
CA GLY A 166 -11.76 12.91 -4.20
C GLY A 166 -11.19 12.05 -5.32
N LEU A 167 -10.42 11.02 -4.97
CA LEU A 167 -9.84 10.08 -5.94
C LEU A 167 -10.91 9.23 -6.64
N TYR A 168 -11.87 8.69 -5.90
CA TYR A 168 -12.97 7.91 -6.45
C TYR A 168 -13.70 8.66 -7.56
N ARG A 169 -14.06 9.92 -7.29
CA ARG A 169 -14.74 10.78 -8.26
C ARG A 169 -13.86 11.15 -9.46
N ALA A 170 -12.57 11.46 -9.21
CA ALA A 170 -11.65 11.91 -10.25
C ALA A 170 -11.21 10.77 -11.17
N LEU A 171 -10.91 9.60 -10.62
CA LEU A 171 -10.36 8.48 -11.37
C LEU A 171 -11.40 7.77 -12.23
N LYS A 172 -12.65 7.70 -11.78
CA LYS A 172 -13.72 6.94 -12.48
C LYS A 172 -13.24 5.52 -12.84
N MET A 173 -12.58 4.85 -11.89
CA MET A 173 -12.11 3.47 -12.01
C MET A 173 -12.97 2.55 -11.15
N PRO A 174 -13.10 1.25 -11.51
CA PRO A 174 -13.60 0.24 -10.59
C PRO A 174 -12.80 0.32 -9.28
N THR A 175 -13.50 0.38 -8.14
CA THR A 175 -12.86 0.48 -6.83
C THR A 175 -12.94 -0.85 -6.11
N VAL A 176 -11.80 -1.35 -5.66
CA VAL A 176 -11.71 -2.64 -4.98
C VAL A 176 -11.28 -2.43 -3.53
N PRO A 177 -12.18 -2.65 -2.57
CA PRO A 177 -11.79 -2.64 -1.17
C PRO A 177 -10.98 -3.87 -0.82
N ILE A 178 -9.98 -3.72 0.06
CA ILE A 178 -9.16 -4.83 0.55
C ILE A 178 -9.20 -4.80 2.08
N ALA A 179 -9.78 -5.83 2.68
CA ALA A 179 -9.64 -6.08 4.11
C ALA A 179 -8.28 -6.73 4.41
N CYS A 180 -7.71 -6.40 5.57
CA CYS A 180 -6.42 -6.93 6.00
C CYS A 180 -6.37 -7.03 7.52
N ASP A 181 -5.91 -8.16 8.05
CA ASP A 181 -5.74 -8.46 9.48
C ASP A 181 -4.26 -8.41 9.91
N SER A 182 -3.43 -7.68 9.17
CA SER A 182 -1.97 -7.63 9.36
C SER A 182 -1.55 -7.20 10.77
N GLY A 183 -2.34 -6.37 11.44
CA GLY A 183 -2.05 -5.87 12.78
C GLY A 183 -1.98 -6.94 13.87
N LEU A 184 -2.64 -8.09 13.67
CA LEU A 184 -2.60 -9.23 14.58
C LEU A 184 -1.24 -9.94 14.57
N VAL A 185 -0.60 -10.00 13.41
CA VAL A 185 0.69 -10.69 13.18
C VAL A 185 1.85 -9.68 13.19
N TRP A 186 1.59 -8.48 12.70
CA TRP A 186 2.58 -7.39 12.57
C TRP A 186 2.16 -6.15 13.36
N PRO A 187 2.12 -6.25 14.70
CA PRO A 187 1.62 -5.17 15.54
C PRO A 187 2.46 -3.89 15.40
N LYS A 188 1.83 -2.74 15.61
CA LYS A 188 2.49 -1.42 15.57
C LYS A 188 3.58 -1.28 16.64
N LYS A 189 3.40 -1.96 17.78
CA LYS A 189 4.37 -2.02 18.89
C LYS A 189 4.62 -3.49 19.26
N GLY A 190 5.85 -3.82 19.63
CA GLY A 190 6.24 -5.18 20.00
C GLY A 190 6.80 -6.02 18.85
N PRO A 191 7.06 -7.30 19.11
CA PRO A 191 7.62 -8.22 18.12
C PRO A 191 6.57 -8.61 17.08
N LYS A 192 7.03 -8.90 15.86
CA LYS A 192 6.22 -9.57 14.85
C LYS A 192 6.06 -11.03 15.23
N LEU A 193 4.86 -11.55 15.06
CA LEU A 193 4.48 -12.90 15.46
C LEU A 193 4.44 -13.83 14.24
N PRO A 194 4.71 -15.12 14.38
CA PRO A 194 4.40 -16.07 13.33
C PRO A 194 2.88 -16.17 13.18
N GLY A 195 2.40 -16.34 11.95
CA GLY A 195 0.96 -16.45 11.71
C GLY A 195 0.60 -16.25 10.24
N VAL A 196 -0.68 -16.10 9.98
CA VAL A 196 -1.22 -15.85 8.64
C VAL A 196 -1.79 -14.44 8.60
N ILE A 197 -1.41 -13.69 7.57
CA ILE A 197 -2.00 -12.39 7.23
C ILE A 197 -2.92 -12.61 6.03
N THR A 198 -4.17 -12.24 6.18
CA THR A 198 -5.19 -12.38 5.14
C THR A 198 -5.38 -11.06 4.41
N PHE A 199 -5.40 -11.13 3.07
CA PHE A 199 -5.87 -10.05 2.20
C PHE A 199 -7.13 -10.52 1.52
N ARG A 200 -8.27 -9.91 1.85
CA ARG A 200 -9.56 -10.21 1.23
C ARG A 200 -9.94 -9.10 0.27
N PHE A 201 -9.96 -9.44 -1.03
CA PHE A 201 -10.49 -8.57 -2.06
C PHE A 201 -12.02 -8.60 -2.00
N GLY A 202 -12.64 -7.48 -1.69
CA GLY A 202 -14.08 -7.34 -1.65
C GLY A 202 -14.69 -7.15 -3.03
N GLU A 203 -16.02 -7.03 -3.06
CA GLU A 203 -16.75 -6.77 -4.28
C GLU A 203 -16.35 -5.44 -4.92
N VAL A 204 -16.33 -5.41 -6.24
CA VAL A 204 -16.01 -4.20 -7.00
C VAL A 204 -17.10 -3.16 -6.80
N VAL A 205 -16.74 -1.99 -6.31
CA VAL A 205 -17.63 -0.82 -6.25
C VAL A 205 -17.51 -0.08 -7.59
N PRO A 206 -18.60 0.00 -8.38
CA PRO A 206 -18.57 0.66 -9.68
C PRO A 206 -18.29 2.16 -9.53
N PRO A 207 -17.70 2.82 -10.54
CA PRO A 207 -17.56 4.28 -10.54
C PRO A 207 -18.92 4.96 -10.71
N GLY A 208 -19.05 6.17 -10.14
CA GLY A 208 -20.22 7.02 -10.35
C GLY A 208 -21.32 6.91 -9.30
N LEU A 209 -21.15 6.08 -8.26
CA LEU A 209 -22.08 6.08 -7.13
C LEU A 209 -22.03 7.41 -6.35
N PRO A 210 -23.11 7.75 -5.63
CA PRO A 210 -23.10 8.82 -4.64
C PRO A 210 -21.94 8.60 -3.63
N ARG A 211 -21.35 9.71 -3.18
CA ARG A 211 -20.18 9.66 -2.28
C ARG A 211 -20.43 8.80 -1.05
N GLU A 212 -21.55 9.02 -0.38
CA GLU A 212 -21.88 8.34 0.87
C GLU A 212 -22.01 6.82 0.66
N GLU A 213 -22.65 6.41 -0.44
CA GLU A 213 -22.82 5.01 -0.78
C GLU A 213 -21.48 4.34 -1.09
N ALA A 214 -20.62 5.00 -1.88
CA ALA A 214 -19.30 4.47 -2.20
C ALA A 214 -18.42 4.36 -0.95
N GLU A 215 -18.40 5.38 -0.08
CA GLU A 215 -17.68 5.37 1.19
C GLU A 215 -18.20 4.25 2.11
N GLN A 216 -19.51 4.09 2.24
CA GLN A 216 -20.12 3.05 3.08
C GLN A 216 -19.76 1.64 2.60
N ARG A 217 -19.90 1.35 1.29
CA ARG A 217 -19.56 0.04 0.72
C ARG A 217 -18.08 -0.29 0.92
N VAL A 218 -17.21 0.65 0.61
CA VAL A 218 -15.75 0.46 0.76
C VAL A 218 -15.38 0.30 2.23
N HIS A 219 -15.92 1.14 3.12
CA HIS A 219 -15.64 1.06 4.55
C HIS A 219 -16.08 -0.27 5.16
N ALA A 220 -17.29 -0.74 4.83
CA ALA A 220 -17.79 -2.02 5.31
C ALA A 220 -16.91 -3.19 4.83
N ALA A 221 -16.55 -3.21 3.54
CA ALA A 221 -15.74 -4.28 2.97
C ALA A 221 -14.29 -4.29 3.47
N MET A 222 -13.68 -3.13 3.72
CA MET A 222 -12.33 -3.02 4.28
C MET A 222 -12.23 -3.54 5.72
N ASN A 223 -13.32 -3.51 6.47
CA ASN A 223 -13.39 -3.93 7.86
C ASN A 223 -13.93 -5.37 8.04
N ALA A 224 -14.07 -6.13 6.95
CA ALA A 224 -14.69 -7.46 6.97
C ALA A 224 -13.83 -8.57 7.63
N LEU A 225 -12.63 -8.27 8.10
CA LEU A 225 -11.74 -9.20 8.82
C LEU A 225 -11.51 -8.80 10.30
N ASP A 226 -12.13 -7.72 10.75
CA ASP A 226 -12.06 -7.26 12.14
C ASP A 226 -13.18 -7.85 13.01
#